data_eee345b3f9b8c1aef7e625594e7f745f
#
_entry.id   eee345b3f9b8c1aef7e625594e7f745f
#
_cell.length_a   1.000
_cell.length_b   1.000
_cell.length_c   1.000
_cell.angle_alpha   90.00
_cell.angle_beta   90.00
_cell.angle_gamma   90.00
#
_symmetry.space_group_name_H-M   'P 1'
#
loop_
_entity.id
_entity.type
_entity.pdbx_description
1 polymer ?
#
loop_
_entity_poly.entity_id
_entity_poly.type
_entity_poly.pdbx_seq_one_letter_code
_entity_poly.pdbx_strand_id
1 'polypeptide(L)'
;MKKVLFVASESVPFIKTGGLADVVGSLPKYFDKNKYDVRVMLPKYMCMKDEWKDKLSYRLHFYMDLNWRQQYVGILELQHEGITFYFIDNEYYFNGPKPYGDIAYDIEKFAFFSKAALSALPLLDFRPDIIHCHDWQTGLVPIYLDNFRYNNEFFRGIKTVITIHNLKFQGVWDKKTVMDITGLPAYYFSPDKLEAYDDANYLKGGIVYADRVTTVSSSYAEEIKTPFYGEKLEGLMQDRKSTRLNSSHSTSSRMPSSA
;
A
#
# COMPACT_ATOMS: atom_id res chain seq x y z
N MET A 1 1.01 21.52 -10.79
CA MET A 1 0.12 20.33 -10.70
C MET A 1 0.64 19.45 -9.59
N LYS A 2 -0.21 19.05 -8.63
CA LYS A 2 0.20 18.13 -7.55
C LYS A 2 0.27 16.70 -8.06
N LYS A 3 1.28 15.96 -7.64
CA LYS A 3 1.52 14.57 -8.02
C LYS A 3 1.07 13.64 -6.90
N VAL A 4 0.23 12.65 -7.23
CA VAL A 4 -0.28 11.66 -6.27
C VAL A 4 0.02 10.27 -6.78
N LEU A 5 0.65 9.44 -5.94
CA LEU A 5 0.89 8.03 -6.23
C LEU A 5 -0.03 7.18 -5.35
N PHE A 6 -0.87 6.36 -5.96
CA PHE A 6 -1.55 5.27 -5.29
C PHE A 6 -0.64 4.04 -5.29
N VAL A 7 -0.41 3.45 -4.13
CA VAL A 7 0.31 2.18 -3.99
C VAL A 7 -0.66 1.17 -3.38
N ALA A 8 -0.95 0.10 -4.11
CA ALA A 8 -1.94 -0.89 -3.71
C ALA A 8 -1.57 -2.29 -4.19
N SER A 9 -2.13 -3.31 -3.54
CA SER A 9 -1.93 -4.70 -3.91
C SER A 9 -2.82 -5.16 -5.07
N GLU A 10 -3.90 -4.45 -5.34
CA GLU A 10 -4.86 -4.79 -6.40
C GLU A 10 -5.60 -3.55 -6.92
N SER A 11 -6.09 -3.63 -8.14
CA SER A 11 -6.93 -2.61 -8.80
C SER A 11 -7.71 -3.23 -9.95
N VAL A 12 -9.00 -2.92 -10.06
CA VAL A 12 -9.72 -3.19 -11.30
C VAL A 12 -9.16 -2.31 -12.43
N PRO A 13 -9.14 -2.78 -13.68
CA PRO A 13 -9.63 -4.07 -14.18
C PRO A 13 -8.58 -5.20 -14.14
N PHE A 14 -7.38 -4.95 -13.58
CA PHE A 14 -6.21 -5.83 -13.71
C PHE A 14 -6.26 -7.05 -12.81
N ILE A 15 -6.55 -6.82 -11.53
CA ILE A 15 -6.63 -7.86 -10.51
C ILE A 15 -7.60 -7.43 -9.41
N LYS A 16 -8.47 -8.34 -8.97
CA LYS A 16 -9.46 -8.08 -7.92
C LYS A 16 -9.71 -9.31 -7.08
N THR A 17 -9.62 -9.14 -5.76
CA THR A 17 -10.07 -10.11 -4.77
C THR A 17 -11.14 -9.51 -3.85
N GLY A 18 -11.16 -8.19 -3.67
CA GLY A 18 -12.08 -7.49 -2.77
C GLY A 18 -12.40 -6.06 -3.20
N GLY A 19 -13.05 -5.32 -2.29
CA GLY A 19 -13.49 -3.94 -2.54
C GLY A 19 -12.35 -2.93 -2.66
N LEU A 20 -11.15 -3.26 -2.14
CA LEU A 20 -9.95 -2.42 -2.30
C LEU A 20 -9.67 -2.18 -3.79
N ALA A 21 -9.77 -3.21 -4.61
CA ALA A 21 -9.53 -3.11 -6.05
C ALA A 21 -10.49 -2.13 -6.75
N ASP A 22 -11.75 -2.11 -6.33
CA ASP A 22 -12.76 -1.18 -6.88
C ASP A 22 -12.41 0.27 -6.53
N VAL A 23 -11.98 0.54 -5.30
CA VAL A 23 -11.58 1.88 -4.87
C VAL A 23 -10.34 2.35 -5.63
N VAL A 24 -9.30 1.53 -5.72
CA VAL A 24 -8.05 1.89 -6.41
C VAL A 24 -8.26 2.05 -7.92
N GLY A 25 -9.16 1.27 -8.52
CA GLY A 25 -9.47 1.38 -9.95
C GLY A 25 -10.43 2.53 -10.30
N SER A 26 -11.14 3.09 -9.32
CA SER A 26 -12.11 4.17 -9.58
C SER A 26 -11.67 5.54 -9.06
N LEU A 27 -11.22 5.63 -7.81
CA LEU A 27 -10.91 6.90 -7.15
C LEU A 27 -9.91 7.78 -7.93
N PRO A 28 -8.84 7.29 -8.53
CA PRO A 28 -7.91 8.10 -9.33
C PRO A 28 -8.57 8.89 -10.46
N LYS A 29 -9.65 8.38 -11.02
CA LYS A 29 -10.37 8.99 -12.16
C LYS A 29 -11.17 10.23 -11.77
N TYR A 30 -11.51 10.39 -10.50
CA TYR A 30 -12.26 11.53 -9.98
C TYR A 30 -11.39 12.75 -9.64
N PHE A 31 -10.06 12.61 -9.70
CA PHE A 31 -9.18 13.76 -9.53
C PHE A 31 -9.22 14.67 -10.75
N ASP A 32 -9.30 15.98 -10.51
CA ASP A 32 -9.22 17.00 -11.57
C ASP A 32 -7.83 16.94 -12.23
N LYS A 33 -7.78 16.44 -13.48
CA LYS A 33 -6.55 16.25 -14.25
C LYS A 33 -5.78 17.55 -14.54
N ASN A 34 -6.42 18.71 -14.40
CA ASN A 34 -5.74 20.00 -14.52
C ASN A 34 -4.96 20.38 -13.24
N LYS A 35 -5.31 19.77 -12.11
CA LYS A 35 -4.70 20.05 -10.80
C LYS A 35 -3.81 18.93 -10.29
N TYR A 36 -4.08 17.68 -10.71
CA TYR A 36 -3.42 16.48 -10.18
C TYR A 36 -2.89 15.57 -11.29
N ASP A 37 -1.63 15.16 -11.19
CA ASP A 37 -1.08 13.99 -11.89
C ASP A 37 -1.19 12.79 -10.95
N VAL A 38 -2.18 11.92 -11.19
CA VAL A 38 -2.42 10.74 -10.37
C VAL A 38 -1.93 9.51 -11.11
N ARG A 39 -1.07 8.75 -10.46
CA ARG A 39 -0.55 7.47 -10.95
C ARG A 39 -0.81 6.36 -9.95
N VAL A 40 -0.82 5.13 -10.42
CA VAL A 40 -1.08 3.94 -9.60
C VAL A 40 0.08 2.96 -9.76
N MET A 41 0.53 2.36 -8.67
CA MET A 41 1.58 1.34 -8.66
C MET A 41 1.06 0.06 -8.03
N LEU A 42 1.21 -1.05 -8.76
CA LEU A 42 0.67 -2.37 -8.44
C LEU A 42 1.75 -3.44 -8.60
N PRO A 43 1.65 -4.60 -7.94
CA PRO A 43 2.41 -5.77 -8.32
C PRO A 43 1.95 -6.32 -9.68
N LYS A 44 2.88 -6.79 -10.50
CA LYS A 44 2.59 -7.57 -11.72
C LYS A 44 2.40 -9.03 -11.34
N TYR A 45 1.20 -9.42 -10.97
CA TYR A 45 0.92 -10.82 -10.69
C TYR A 45 0.86 -11.68 -11.96
N MET A 46 1.41 -12.88 -11.91
CA MET A 46 1.31 -13.83 -13.02
C MET A 46 -0.13 -14.31 -13.26
N CYS A 47 -0.98 -14.27 -12.21
CA CYS A 47 -2.40 -14.59 -12.31
C CYS A 47 -3.27 -13.48 -12.92
N MET A 48 -2.70 -12.31 -13.28
CA MET A 48 -3.39 -11.33 -14.12
C MET A 48 -3.76 -11.97 -15.46
N LYS A 49 -4.90 -11.57 -16.02
CA LYS A 49 -5.31 -12.02 -17.36
C LYS A 49 -4.30 -11.59 -18.43
N ASP A 50 -4.06 -12.46 -19.40
CA ASP A 50 -3.11 -12.22 -20.49
C ASP A 50 -3.46 -10.97 -21.29
N GLU A 51 -4.76 -10.68 -21.50
CA GLU A 51 -5.22 -9.46 -22.18
C GLU A 51 -4.64 -8.15 -21.58
N TRP A 52 -4.29 -8.16 -20.29
CA TRP A 52 -3.67 -7.02 -19.61
C TRP A 52 -2.15 -7.13 -19.62
N LYS A 53 -1.60 -8.33 -19.40
CA LYS A 53 -0.15 -8.57 -19.43
C LYS A 53 0.45 -8.21 -20.77
N ASP A 54 -0.24 -8.54 -21.88
CA ASP A 54 0.20 -8.27 -23.26
C ASP A 54 0.22 -6.78 -23.60
N LYS A 55 -0.49 -5.93 -22.84
CA LYS A 55 -0.50 -4.47 -23.04
C LYS A 55 0.57 -3.75 -22.22
N LEU A 56 1.27 -4.45 -21.33
CA LEU A 56 2.29 -3.83 -20.49
C LEU A 56 3.53 -3.49 -21.31
N SER A 57 4.00 -2.27 -21.21
CA SER A 57 5.23 -1.80 -21.84
C SER A 57 6.35 -1.77 -20.81
N TYR A 58 7.49 -2.38 -21.14
CA TYR A 58 8.68 -2.31 -20.30
C TYR A 58 9.22 -0.87 -20.21
N ARG A 59 9.52 -0.44 -18.97
CA ARG A 59 10.12 0.89 -18.72
C ARG A 59 11.59 0.81 -18.34
N LEU A 60 11.88 0.08 -17.26
CA LEU A 60 13.22 -0.07 -16.73
C LEU A 60 13.31 -1.25 -15.76
N HIS A 61 14.50 -1.59 -15.34
CA HIS A 61 14.72 -2.48 -14.19
C HIS A 61 15.92 -2.00 -13.38
N PHE A 62 15.98 -2.46 -12.16
CA PHE A 62 17.11 -2.25 -11.24
C PHE A 62 17.20 -3.40 -10.24
N TYR A 63 18.27 -3.43 -9.49
CA TYR A 63 18.40 -4.35 -8.35
C TYR A 63 18.30 -3.56 -7.06
N MET A 64 17.62 -4.12 -6.09
CA MET A 64 17.35 -3.49 -4.79
C MET A 64 17.70 -4.47 -3.68
N ASP A 65 18.39 -3.99 -2.66
CA ASP A 65 18.64 -4.79 -1.46
C ASP A 65 17.39 -4.79 -0.59
N LEU A 66 16.88 -5.98 -0.29
CA LEU A 66 15.91 -6.23 0.77
C LEU A 66 16.68 -6.86 1.92
N ASN A 67 17.23 -6.03 2.81
CA ASN A 67 18.27 -6.38 3.76
C ASN A 67 19.49 -6.99 3.02
N TRP A 68 19.87 -8.22 3.31
CA TRP A 68 20.97 -8.94 2.66
C TRP A 68 20.58 -9.59 1.32
N ARG A 69 19.29 -9.61 0.99
CA ARG A 69 18.77 -10.17 -0.27
C ARG A 69 18.83 -9.14 -1.37
N GLN A 70 19.57 -9.41 -2.44
CA GLN A 70 19.51 -8.57 -3.64
C GLN A 70 18.39 -9.07 -4.56
N GLN A 71 17.41 -8.21 -4.82
CA GLN A 71 16.22 -8.55 -5.59
C GLN A 71 16.11 -7.74 -6.88
N TYR A 72 15.74 -8.41 -7.96
CA TYR A 72 15.36 -7.78 -9.21
C TYR A 72 14.05 -7.02 -9.05
N VAL A 73 13.98 -5.81 -9.61
CA VAL A 73 12.77 -5.00 -9.70
C VAL A 73 12.59 -4.55 -11.15
N GLY A 74 11.65 -5.14 -11.85
CA GLY A 74 11.20 -4.67 -13.16
C GLY A 74 10.04 -3.69 -13.02
N ILE A 75 9.99 -2.68 -13.88
CA ILE A 75 8.88 -1.75 -13.96
C ILE A 75 8.29 -1.80 -15.36
N LEU A 76 7.01 -2.15 -15.43
CA LEU A 76 6.20 -2.05 -16.64
C LEU A 76 5.16 -0.95 -16.46
N GLU A 77 4.68 -0.44 -17.57
CA GLU A 77 3.74 0.69 -17.61
C GLU A 77 2.55 0.38 -18.52
N LEU A 78 1.39 0.87 -18.14
CA LEU A 78 0.19 0.87 -18.97
C LEU A 78 -0.59 2.17 -18.74
N GLN A 79 -1.01 2.80 -19.85
CA GLN A 79 -2.00 3.88 -19.81
C GLN A 79 -3.40 3.27 -19.90
N HIS A 80 -4.23 3.52 -18.89
CA HIS A 80 -5.62 3.04 -18.88
C HIS A 80 -6.57 4.12 -18.37
N GLU A 81 -7.59 4.46 -19.15
CA GLU A 81 -8.58 5.49 -18.85
C GLU A 81 -7.99 6.84 -18.42
N GLY A 82 -6.82 7.16 -19.00
CA GLY A 82 -6.10 8.41 -18.75
C GLY A 82 -5.36 8.46 -17.41
N ILE A 83 -5.13 7.31 -16.79
CA ILE A 83 -4.28 7.11 -15.61
C ILE A 83 -3.07 6.27 -16.00
N THR A 84 -1.89 6.66 -15.51
CA THR A 84 -0.67 5.88 -15.65
C THR A 84 -0.60 4.83 -14.56
N PHE A 85 -0.53 3.56 -14.95
CA PHE A 85 -0.30 2.43 -14.06
C PHE A 85 1.13 1.92 -14.23
N TYR A 86 1.83 1.76 -13.11
CA TYR A 86 3.11 1.07 -13.02
C TYR A 86 2.90 -0.31 -12.39
N PHE A 87 3.58 -1.29 -12.93
CA PHE A 87 3.55 -2.66 -12.42
C PHE A 87 4.96 -3.08 -12.01
N ILE A 88 5.13 -3.45 -10.75
CA ILE A 88 6.38 -3.99 -10.23
C ILE A 88 6.45 -5.47 -10.57
N ASP A 89 7.44 -5.83 -11.36
CA ASP A 89 7.70 -7.20 -11.81
C ASP A 89 8.81 -7.84 -10.99
N ASN A 90 8.49 -9.00 -10.44
CA ASN A 90 9.42 -9.94 -9.85
C ASN A 90 8.74 -11.31 -9.80
N GLU A 91 9.19 -12.24 -10.65
CA GLU A 91 8.55 -13.56 -10.75
C GLU A 91 8.69 -14.38 -9.47
N TYR A 92 9.74 -14.19 -8.69
CA TYR A 92 9.88 -14.90 -7.42
C TYR A 92 8.73 -14.55 -6.45
N TYR A 93 8.35 -13.28 -6.33
CA TYR A 93 7.30 -12.85 -5.40
C TYR A 93 5.89 -12.92 -5.97
N PHE A 94 5.70 -12.76 -7.29
CA PHE A 94 4.37 -12.54 -7.86
C PHE A 94 3.90 -13.66 -8.80
N ASN A 95 4.56 -14.82 -8.82
CA ASN A 95 4.20 -15.94 -9.70
C ASN A 95 3.07 -16.84 -9.16
N GLY A 96 2.54 -16.57 -7.97
CA GLY A 96 1.48 -17.37 -7.38
C GLY A 96 0.17 -17.34 -8.18
N PRO A 97 -0.69 -18.36 -8.00
CA PRO A 97 -1.99 -18.46 -8.67
C PRO A 97 -3.02 -17.46 -8.15
N LYS A 98 -2.70 -16.76 -7.07
CA LYS A 98 -3.53 -15.74 -6.41
C LYS A 98 -2.63 -14.60 -5.90
N PRO A 99 -3.18 -13.38 -5.74
CA PRO A 99 -2.44 -12.26 -5.15
C PRO A 99 -1.97 -12.52 -3.73
N TYR A 100 -2.76 -13.24 -2.95
CA TYR A 100 -2.51 -13.56 -1.55
C TYR A 100 -2.42 -15.07 -1.35
N GLY A 101 -1.50 -15.50 -0.51
CA GLY A 101 -1.23 -16.90 -0.21
C GLY A 101 -0.99 -17.17 1.26
N ASP A 102 0.07 -17.89 1.57
CA ASP A 102 0.54 -18.11 2.93
C ASP A 102 1.09 -16.79 3.50
N ILE A 103 0.69 -16.45 4.74
CA ILE A 103 1.07 -15.19 5.37
C ILE A 103 2.59 -15.05 5.53
N ALA A 104 3.31 -16.12 5.83
CA ALA A 104 4.76 -16.08 5.97
C ALA A 104 5.44 -15.61 4.68
N TYR A 105 4.94 -16.07 3.54
CA TYR A 105 5.43 -15.67 2.22
C TYR A 105 4.96 -14.25 1.85
N ASP A 106 3.70 -13.93 2.16
CA ASP A 106 3.11 -12.62 1.86
C ASP A 106 3.80 -11.48 2.64
N ILE A 107 4.29 -11.75 3.85
CA ILE A 107 5.07 -10.80 4.65
C ILE A 107 6.32 -10.34 3.89
N GLU A 108 7.13 -11.25 3.36
CA GLU A 108 8.31 -10.87 2.58
C GLU A 108 7.93 -10.23 1.23
N LYS A 109 6.93 -10.79 0.54
CA LYS A 109 6.42 -10.28 -0.73
C LYS A 109 5.99 -8.82 -0.64
N PHE A 110 5.24 -8.45 0.38
CA PHE A 110 4.76 -7.08 0.53
C PHE A 110 5.76 -6.13 1.19
N ALA A 111 6.76 -6.66 1.92
CA ALA A 111 7.95 -5.89 2.29
C ALA A 111 8.75 -5.50 1.03
N PHE A 112 9.00 -6.46 0.15
CA PHE A 112 9.63 -6.22 -1.15
C PHE A 112 8.83 -5.18 -1.95
N PHE A 113 7.52 -5.38 -2.14
CA PHE A 113 6.67 -4.48 -2.90
C PHE A 113 6.71 -3.04 -2.36
N SER A 114 6.57 -2.87 -1.04
CA SER A 114 6.58 -1.56 -0.39
C SER A 114 7.91 -0.81 -0.60
N LYS A 115 9.04 -1.51 -0.48
CA LYS A 115 10.36 -0.92 -0.70
C LYS A 115 10.61 -0.62 -2.16
N ALA A 116 10.25 -1.56 -3.06
CA ALA A 116 10.41 -1.41 -4.51
C ALA A 116 9.60 -0.22 -5.05
N ALA A 117 8.37 -0.02 -4.55
CA ALA A 117 7.52 1.10 -4.94
C ALA A 117 8.20 2.46 -4.70
N LEU A 118 8.88 2.63 -3.58
CA LEU A 118 9.63 3.86 -3.29
C LEU A 118 10.93 3.94 -4.10
N SER A 119 11.68 2.84 -4.17
CA SER A 119 12.98 2.80 -4.85
C SER A 119 12.88 3.08 -6.35
N ALA A 120 11.75 2.78 -6.97
CA ALA A 120 11.49 3.07 -8.38
C ALA A 120 11.28 4.57 -8.68
N LEU A 121 10.81 5.37 -7.73
CA LEU A 121 10.37 6.74 -7.98
C LEU A 121 11.44 7.67 -8.55
N PRO A 122 12.69 7.69 -8.03
CA PRO A 122 13.76 8.49 -8.61
C PRO A 122 14.11 8.06 -10.05
N LEU A 123 14.02 6.75 -10.34
CA LEU A 123 14.34 6.19 -11.65
C LEU A 123 13.24 6.44 -12.68
N LEU A 124 11.99 6.62 -12.22
CA LEU A 124 10.84 6.98 -13.04
C LEU A 124 10.73 8.50 -13.28
N ASP A 125 11.64 9.29 -12.69
CA ASP A 125 11.54 10.75 -12.66
C ASP A 125 10.15 11.24 -12.21
N PHE A 126 9.57 10.51 -11.24
CA PHE A 126 8.29 10.82 -10.67
C PHE A 126 8.40 11.01 -9.16
N ARG A 127 8.45 12.27 -8.73
CA ARG A 127 8.45 12.62 -7.31
C ARG A 127 7.04 13.02 -6.90
N PRO A 128 6.27 12.15 -6.21
CA PRO A 128 4.94 12.49 -5.74
C PRO A 128 4.98 13.51 -4.59
N ASP A 129 3.95 14.35 -4.49
CA ASP A 129 3.69 15.15 -3.29
C ASP A 129 3.04 14.30 -2.20
N ILE A 130 2.21 13.33 -2.63
CA ILE A 130 1.45 12.45 -1.75
C ILE A 130 1.56 11.00 -2.25
N ILE A 131 1.82 10.07 -1.33
CA ILE A 131 1.70 8.63 -1.56
C ILE A 131 0.48 8.14 -0.79
N HIS A 132 -0.48 7.53 -1.49
CA HIS A 132 -1.70 6.97 -0.94
C HIS A 132 -1.60 5.45 -0.89
N CYS A 133 -1.46 4.92 0.33
CA CYS A 133 -1.30 3.50 0.63
C CYS A 133 -2.65 2.86 0.98
N HIS A 134 -2.78 1.56 0.73
CA HIS A 134 -4.02 0.82 0.93
C HIS A 134 -3.76 -0.49 1.68
N ASP A 135 -4.33 -0.61 2.89
CA ASP A 135 -4.23 -1.76 3.79
C ASP A 135 -2.80 -2.18 4.17
N TRP A 136 -2.66 -3.33 4.81
CA TRP A 136 -1.41 -3.83 5.37
C TRP A 136 -0.34 -4.14 4.31
N GLN A 137 -0.77 -4.52 3.10
CA GLN A 137 0.14 -4.85 2.00
C GLN A 137 1.03 -3.67 1.60
N THR A 138 0.61 -2.46 1.91
CA THR A 138 1.36 -1.24 1.69
C THR A 138 1.73 -0.52 3.00
N GLY A 139 1.49 -1.18 4.13
CA GLY A 139 1.74 -0.62 5.46
C GLY A 139 3.20 -0.25 5.73
N LEU A 140 4.15 -0.92 5.08
CA LEU A 140 5.57 -0.58 5.20
C LEU A 140 6.00 0.64 4.36
N VAL A 141 5.19 1.11 3.41
CA VAL A 141 5.55 2.27 2.57
C VAL A 141 5.81 3.53 3.42
N PRO A 142 4.94 3.93 4.36
CA PRO A 142 5.22 5.09 5.22
C PRO A 142 6.49 4.93 6.08
N ILE A 143 6.78 3.70 6.52
CA ILE A 143 7.94 3.39 7.36
C ILE A 143 9.23 3.48 6.54
N TYR A 144 9.27 2.84 5.35
CA TYR A 144 10.42 2.95 4.45
C TYR A 144 10.63 4.39 3.98
N LEU A 145 9.55 5.13 3.73
CA LEU A 145 9.65 6.55 3.38
C LEU A 145 10.28 7.36 4.50
N ASP A 146 9.90 7.12 5.76
CA ASP A 146 10.53 7.75 6.91
C ASP A 146 12.03 7.43 6.97
N ASN A 147 12.40 6.17 6.81
CA ASN A 147 13.80 5.73 6.78
C ASN A 147 14.59 6.36 5.61
N PHE A 148 14.01 6.42 4.40
CA PHE A 148 14.68 6.99 3.23
C PHE A 148 14.92 8.49 3.33
N ARG A 149 14.05 9.25 4.00
CA ARG A 149 14.19 10.70 4.20
C ARG A 149 15.48 11.12 4.88
N TYR A 150 16.08 10.25 5.70
CA TYR A 150 17.32 10.56 6.41
C TYR A 150 18.50 10.68 5.46
N ASN A 151 18.56 9.88 4.41
CA ASN A 151 19.73 9.75 3.55
C ASN A 151 19.50 10.21 2.11
N ASN A 152 18.25 10.54 1.73
CA ASN A 152 17.93 10.89 0.36
C ASN A 152 16.94 12.06 0.29
N GLU A 153 17.42 13.17 -0.26
CA GLU A 153 16.65 14.42 -0.39
C GLU A 153 15.42 14.28 -1.28
N PHE A 154 15.43 13.36 -2.26
CA PHE A 154 14.30 13.08 -3.12
C PHE A 154 13.01 12.81 -2.32
N PHE A 155 13.12 12.12 -1.18
CA PHE A 155 11.97 11.69 -0.37
C PHE A 155 11.51 12.72 0.67
N ARG A 156 12.27 13.80 0.89
CA ARG A 156 11.92 14.81 1.90
C ARG A 156 10.65 15.56 1.51
N GLY A 157 9.73 15.71 2.46
CA GLY A 157 8.50 16.47 2.28
C GLY A 157 7.36 15.70 1.58
N ILE A 158 7.61 14.50 1.05
CA ILE A 158 6.54 13.63 0.54
C ILE A 158 5.61 13.26 1.70
N LYS A 159 4.31 13.42 1.52
CA LYS A 159 3.27 13.09 2.50
C LYS A 159 2.65 11.73 2.22
N THR A 160 2.12 11.09 3.25
CA THR A 160 1.47 9.79 3.13
C THR A 160 0.05 9.79 3.65
N VAL A 161 -0.81 9.08 2.94
CA VAL A 161 -2.16 8.70 3.37
C VAL A 161 -2.24 7.18 3.38
N ILE A 162 -2.83 6.59 4.41
CA ILE A 162 -3.17 5.17 4.41
C ILE A 162 -4.67 5.00 4.56
N THR A 163 -5.28 4.21 3.67
CA THR A 163 -6.71 3.84 3.74
C THR A 163 -6.84 2.43 4.27
N ILE A 164 -7.65 2.28 5.33
CA ILE A 164 -8.02 1.00 5.91
C ILE A 164 -9.31 0.54 5.24
N HIS A 165 -9.25 -0.55 4.48
CA HIS A 165 -10.42 -1.20 3.88
C HIS A 165 -10.95 -2.31 4.79
N ASN A 166 -10.05 -3.06 5.43
CA ASN A 166 -10.42 -4.11 6.36
C ASN A 166 -9.36 -4.26 7.47
N LEU A 167 -9.67 -3.77 8.65
CA LEU A 167 -8.78 -3.78 9.82
C LEU A 167 -8.46 -5.19 10.34
N LYS A 168 -9.25 -6.21 9.98
CA LYS A 168 -9.02 -7.60 10.36
C LYS A 168 -7.71 -8.15 9.81
N PHE A 169 -7.30 -7.70 8.61
CA PHE A 169 -6.05 -8.13 7.99
C PHE A 169 -4.96 -7.12 8.25
N GLN A 170 -3.93 -7.51 8.99
CA GLN A 170 -2.94 -6.57 9.52
C GLN A 170 -1.50 -6.85 9.08
N GLY A 171 -1.22 -8.02 8.50
CA GLY A 171 0.15 -8.40 8.14
C GLY A 171 1.02 -8.55 9.39
N VAL A 172 0.65 -9.49 10.26
CA VAL A 172 1.34 -9.77 11.53
C VAL A 172 2.24 -10.97 11.36
N TRP A 173 3.49 -10.85 11.81
CA TRP A 173 4.47 -11.93 11.79
C TRP A 173 5.58 -11.73 12.83
N ASP A 174 6.33 -12.81 13.11
CA ASP A 174 7.44 -12.79 14.05
C ASP A 174 8.38 -11.59 13.82
N LYS A 175 8.60 -10.82 14.87
CA LYS A 175 9.37 -9.58 14.84
C LYS A 175 10.80 -9.76 14.32
N LYS A 176 11.49 -10.83 14.75
CA LYS A 176 12.88 -11.08 14.33
C LYS A 176 12.97 -11.40 12.85
N THR A 177 12.04 -12.21 12.37
CA THR A 177 11.92 -12.54 10.95
C THR A 177 11.63 -11.29 10.10
N VAL A 178 10.73 -10.42 10.56
CA VAL A 178 10.44 -9.17 9.86
C VAL A 178 11.64 -8.21 9.87
N MET A 179 12.40 -8.16 10.97
CA MET A 179 13.65 -7.39 11.00
C MET A 179 14.66 -7.91 9.98
N ASP A 180 14.82 -9.23 9.87
CA ASP A 180 15.71 -9.86 8.88
C ASP A 180 15.24 -9.62 7.44
N ILE A 181 13.93 -9.67 7.19
CA ILE A 181 13.35 -9.41 5.86
C ILE A 181 13.56 -7.96 5.46
N THR A 182 13.17 -7.03 6.31
CA THR A 182 13.05 -5.61 5.95
C THR A 182 14.37 -4.85 5.96
N GLY A 183 15.32 -5.27 6.82
CA GLY A 183 16.54 -4.53 7.11
C GLY A 183 16.30 -3.18 7.79
N LEU A 184 15.09 -2.95 8.30
CA LEU A 184 14.79 -1.74 9.07
C LEU A 184 15.52 -1.77 10.42
N PRO A 185 16.06 -0.63 10.88
CA PRO A 185 16.65 -0.53 12.21
C PRO A 185 15.70 -0.96 13.34
N ALA A 186 16.26 -1.53 14.40
CA ALA A 186 15.50 -1.99 15.59
C ALA A 186 14.60 -0.88 16.17
N TYR A 187 14.97 0.37 16.00
CA TYR A 187 14.19 1.55 16.38
C TYR A 187 12.74 1.52 15.87
N TYR A 188 12.47 0.93 14.69
CA TYR A 188 11.11 0.84 14.15
C TYR A 188 10.25 -0.24 14.81
N PHE A 189 10.83 -1.13 15.61
CA PHE A 189 10.17 -2.30 16.20
C PHE A 189 9.85 -2.13 17.70
N SER A 190 9.56 -0.90 18.13
CA SER A 190 9.08 -0.63 19.49
C SER A 190 7.54 -0.67 19.56
N PRO A 191 6.95 -0.83 20.78
CA PRO A 191 5.49 -0.94 20.97
C PRO A 191 4.68 0.27 20.50
N ASP A 192 5.28 1.45 20.44
CA ASP A 192 4.67 2.67 19.90
C ASP A 192 4.74 2.76 18.36
N LYS A 193 5.35 1.79 17.68
CA LYS A 193 5.59 1.80 16.24
C LYS A 193 5.08 0.52 15.56
N LEU A 194 5.99 -0.29 15.01
CA LEU A 194 5.66 -1.48 14.22
C LEU A 194 5.32 -2.70 15.09
N GLU A 195 5.85 -2.78 16.30
CA GLU A 195 5.59 -3.91 17.19
C GLU A 195 4.16 -3.88 17.74
N ALA A 196 3.53 -5.06 17.81
CA ALA A 196 2.26 -5.30 18.47
C ALA A 196 2.25 -6.71 19.09
N TYR A 197 2.14 -6.82 20.41
CA TYR A 197 2.07 -8.08 21.14
C TYR A 197 3.26 -9.02 20.85
N ASP A 198 4.47 -8.46 20.87
CA ASP A 198 5.76 -9.10 20.56
C ASP A 198 5.99 -9.46 19.08
N ASP A 199 5.00 -9.30 18.22
CA ASP A 199 5.11 -9.46 16.78
C ASP A 199 5.27 -8.10 16.04
N ALA A 200 5.65 -8.15 14.77
CA ALA A 200 5.60 -6.99 13.88
C ALA A 200 4.24 -6.95 13.17
N ASN A 201 3.63 -5.75 13.08
CA ASN A 201 2.33 -5.54 12.48
C ASN A 201 2.42 -4.42 11.43
N TYR A 202 2.33 -4.79 10.14
CA TYR A 202 2.52 -3.87 9.03
C TYR A 202 1.47 -2.77 8.97
N LEU A 203 0.20 -3.12 9.22
CA LEU A 203 -0.88 -2.12 9.20
C LEU A 203 -0.73 -1.12 10.35
N LYS A 204 -0.42 -1.62 11.56
CA LYS A 204 -0.13 -0.74 12.70
C LYS A 204 1.00 0.23 12.38
N GLY A 205 2.11 -0.27 11.88
CA GLY A 205 3.24 0.58 11.51
C GLY A 205 2.87 1.62 10.44
N GLY A 206 2.12 1.21 9.42
CA GLY A 206 1.59 2.10 8.39
C GLY A 206 0.70 3.21 8.96
N ILE A 207 -0.20 2.86 9.89
CA ILE A 207 -1.06 3.82 10.59
C ILE A 207 -0.24 4.79 11.44
N VAL A 208 0.76 4.29 12.16
CA VAL A 208 1.62 5.14 13.02
C VAL A 208 2.41 6.15 12.19
N TYR A 209 2.98 5.73 11.07
CA TYR A 209 3.88 6.57 10.27
C TYR A 209 3.18 7.41 9.19
N ALA A 210 1.93 7.11 8.83
CA ALA A 210 1.20 7.91 7.85
C ALA A 210 0.84 9.30 8.37
N ASP A 211 0.94 10.32 7.51
CA ASP A 211 0.50 11.69 7.83
C ASP A 211 -1.03 11.77 8.00
N ARG A 212 -1.79 10.91 7.32
CA ARG A 212 -3.25 10.81 7.42
C ARG A 212 -3.70 9.36 7.33
N VAL A 213 -4.72 9.04 8.11
CA VAL A 213 -5.41 7.75 8.08
C VAL A 213 -6.85 7.97 7.63
N THR A 214 -7.32 7.16 6.70
CA THR A 214 -8.68 7.21 6.18
C THR A 214 -9.29 5.80 6.17
N THR A 215 -10.59 5.71 6.02
CA THR A 215 -11.31 4.45 5.82
C THR A 215 -12.48 4.65 4.85
N VAL A 216 -13.16 3.56 4.52
CA VAL A 216 -14.13 3.49 3.42
C VAL A 216 -15.50 4.10 3.72
N SER A 217 -15.85 4.33 4.99
CA SER A 217 -17.11 4.98 5.37
C SER A 217 -17.03 5.64 6.75
N SER A 218 -17.95 6.58 7.03
CA SER A 218 -18.06 7.22 8.34
C SER A 218 -18.48 6.24 9.43
N SER A 219 -19.40 5.32 9.14
CA SER A 219 -19.80 4.27 10.08
C SER A 219 -18.63 3.38 10.45
N TYR A 220 -17.88 2.90 9.45
CA TYR A 220 -16.71 2.07 9.70
C TYR A 220 -15.61 2.81 10.49
N ALA A 221 -15.46 4.11 10.27
CA ALA A 221 -14.53 4.94 11.05
C ALA A 221 -14.89 4.99 12.55
N GLU A 222 -16.15 4.88 12.92
CA GLU A 222 -16.58 4.79 14.31
C GLU A 222 -16.52 3.34 14.84
N GLU A 223 -16.87 2.36 14.04
CA GLU A 223 -16.82 0.94 14.40
C GLU A 223 -15.41 0.49 14.80
N ILE A 224 -14.39 0.82 14.00
CA ILE A 224 -12.99 0.40 14.26
C ILE A 224 -12.35 1.03 15.51
N LYS A 225 -13.00 2.00 16.14
CA LYS A 225 -12.60 2.57 17.43
C LYS A 225 -13.15 1.77 18.62
N THR A 226 -14.03 0.79 18.39
CA THR A 226 -14.63 -0.03 19.43
C THR A 226 -13.84 -1.32 19.65
N PRO A 227 -13.83 -1.90 20.85
CA PRO A 227 -13.14 -3.17 21.11
C PRO A 227 -13.60 -4.33 20.22
N PHE A 228 -14.85 -4.31 19.80
CA PHE A 228 -15.43 -5.39 18.99
C PHE A 228 -14.90 -5.39 17.53
N TYR A 229 -14.76 -4.21 16.93
CA TYR A 229 -14.30 -4.08 15.53
C TYR A 229 -12.87 -3.55 15.40
N GLY A 230 -12.23 -3.17 16.51
CA GLY A 230 -10.90 -2.56 16.52
C GLY A 230 -9.75 -3.55 16.32
N GLU A 231 -10.05 -4.88 16.38
CA GLU A 231 -9.07 -5.96 16.10
C GLU A 231 -7.75 -5.77 16.89
N LYS A 232 -7.85 -5.37 18.15
CA LYS A 232 -6.75 -5.02 19.07
C LYS A 232 -5.97 -3.74 18.70
N LEU A 233 -6.47 -2.94 17.77
CA LEU A 233 -5.92 -1.62 17.41
C LEU A 233 -6.87 -0.47 17.77
N GLU A 234 -7.96 -0.71 18.51
CA GLU A 234 -8.94 0.30 18.91
C GLU A 234 -8.31 1.48 19.65
N GLY A 235 -7.35 1.23 20.53
CA GLY A 235 -6.61 2.29 21.24
C GLY A 235 -5.85 3.19 20.27
N LEU A 236 -5.17 2.62 19.29
CA LEU A 236 -4.48 3.38 18.24
C LEU A 236 -5.48 4.19 17.39
N MET A 237 -6.65 3.61 17.07
CA MET A 237 -7.70 4.29 16.32
C MET A 237 -8.33 5.44 17.11
N GLN A 238 -8.45 5.30 18.44
CA GLN A 238 -8.95 6.35 19.33
C GLN A 238 -7.94 7.51 19.45
N ASP A 239 -6.66 7.22 19.63
CA ASP A 239 -5.58 8.22 19.72
C ASP A 239 -5.45 9.02 18.42
N ARG A 240 -5.66 8.39 17.27
CA ARG A 240 -5.71 9.05 15.97
C ARG A 240 -6.96 9.92 15.75
N LYS A 241 -7.87 10.01 16.72
CA LYS A 241 -9.04 10.90 16.69
C LYS A 241 -8.66 12.39 16.58
N SER A 242 -7.49 12.78 17.07
CA SER A 242 -6.92 14.11 16.87
C SER A 242 -6.36 14.35 15.45
N THR A 243 -6.14 13.27 14.69
CA THR A 243 -5.64 13.29 13.32
C THR A 243 -6.75 12.72 12.43
N ARG A 244 -7.70 13.56 12.04
CA ARG A 244 -8.89 13.33 11.22
C ARG A 244 -8.94 11.99 10.45
N LEU A 245 -9.73 11.02 10.93
CA LEU A 245 -10.30 9.97 10.10
C LEU A 245 -11.33 10.63 9.16
N ASN A 246 -10.98 10.82 7.91
CA ASN A 246 -11.91 11.31 6.90
C ASN A 246 -12.54 10.11 6.21
N SER A 247 -13.86 9.96 6.30
CA SER A 247 -14.60 9.03 5.46
C SER A 247 -14.67 9.58 4.03
N SER A 248 -14.32 8.76 3.05
CA SER A 248 -14.67 9.07 1.67
C SER A 248 -16.16 8.80 1.47
N HIS A 249 -16.93 9.82 1.10
CA HIS A 249 -18.32 9.62 0.68
C HIS A 249 -18.34 8.93 -0.69
N SER A 250 -18.47 7.61 -0.70
CA SER A 250 -19.01 6.92 -1.86
C SER A 250 -20.52 6.82 -1.65
N THR A 251 -21.28 7.45 -2.52
CA THR A 251 -22.72 7.16 -2.68
C THR A 251 -22.84 5.76 -3.26
N SER A 252 -22.86 4.74 -2.40
CA SER A 252 -23.23 3.40 -2.81
C SER A 252 -24.74 3.39 -2.98
N SER A 253 -25.21 3.21 -4.21
CA SER A 253 -26.59 2.83 -4.50
C SER A 253 -26.90 1.55 -3.72
N ARG A 254 -27.89 1.63 -2.81
CA ARG A 254 -28.49 0.46 -2.18
C ARG A 254 -29.04 -0.44 -3.28
N MET A 255 -28.51 -1.64 -3.42
CA MET A 255 -29.25 -2.70 -4.10
C MET A 255 -30.38 -3.16 -3.19
N PRO A 256 -31.62 -3.29 -3.66
CA PRO A 256 -32.70 -3.86 -2.88
C PRO A 256 -32.41 -5.35 -2.68
N SER A 257 -32.52 -5.81 -1.43
CA SER A 257 -32.55 -7.23 -1.12
C SER A 257 -33.81 -7.82 -1.74
N SER A 258 -33.67 -8.68 -2.72
CA SER A 258 -34.75 -9.56 -3.16
C SER A 258 -34.87 -10.73 -2.20
N ALA A 259 -36.11 -10.95 -1.75
CA ALA A 259 -36.57 -12.05 -0.92
C ALA A 259 -36.28 -13.43 -1.50
#